data_be63ea25716f8e0454e3ae2b71e94779
#
_entry.id   be63ea25716f8e0454e3ae2b71e94779
#
_cell.length_a   1.000
_cell.length_b   1.000
_cell.length_c   1.000
_cell.angle_alpha   90.00
_cell.angle_beta   90.00
_cell.angle_gamma   90.00
#
_symmetry.space_group_name_H-M   'P 1'
#
loop_
_entity.id
_entity.type
_entity.pdbx_description
1 polymer ?
#
loop_
_entity_poly.entity_id
_entity_poly.type
_entity_poly.pdbx_seq_one_letter_code
_entity_poly.pdbx_strand_id
1 'polypeptide(L)'
;MSHKNKTLATALALTLGGLGAHRFYLHGNVDRIGLLHACSLPVAGLVYSQTEGNTDAFFALLPLLLSYIVAFIAALVIGLTPDEKWDARFNPGSGTRSRSNWVLAVLLIAALMIGATVLIATIARAFDLMYTGGAYG
;
A
#
# COMPACT_ATOMS: atom_id res chain seq x y z
N MET A 1 -17.53 -7.21 -18.31
CA MET A 1 -16.43 -6.91 -17.35
C MET A 1 -16.65 -7.73 -16.10
N SER A 2 -15.60 -8.32 -15.48
CA SER A 2 -15.77 -9.06 -14.24
C SER A 2 -16.06 -8.10 -13.08
N HIS A 3 -16.99 -8.47 -12.20
CA HIS A 3 -17.32 -7.69 -11.00
C HIS A 3 -16.09 -7.50 -10.10
N LYS A 4 -15.77 -6.26 -9.76
CA LYS A 4 -14.63 -5.92 -8.89
C LYS A 4 -15.03 -6.04 -7.42
N ASN A 5 -14.39 -6.97 -6.71
CA ASN A 5 -14.68 -7.22 -5.31
C ASN A 5 -13.90 -6.24 -4.41
N LYS A 6 -14.64 -5.45 -3.62
CA LYS A 6 -14.06 -4.44 -2.72
C LYS A 6 -13.19 -5.06 -1.63
N THR A 7 -13.63 -6.16 -1.02
CA THR A 7 -12.85 -6.88 0.01
C THR A 7 -11.53 -7.40 -0.55
N LEU A 8 -11.55 -7.97 -1.76
CA LEU A 8 -10.33 -8.42 -2.43
C LEU A 8 -9.39 -7.25 -2.76
N ALA A 9 -9.93 -6.13 -3.25
CA ALA A 9 -9.13 -4.94 -3.54
C ALA A 9 -8.46 -4.40 -2.27
N THR A 10 -9.18 -4.38 -1.13
CA THR A 10 -8.64 -3.98 0.18
C THR A 10 -7.55 -4.96 0.65
N ALA A 11 -7.78 -6.27 0.52
CA ALA A 11 -6.79 -7.28 0.88
C ALA A 11 -5.51 -7.16 0.04
N LEU A 12 -5.63 -6.93 -1.28
CA LEU A 12 -4.48 -6.70 -2.15
C LEU A 12 -3.72 -5.41 -1.79
N ALA A 13 -4.44 -4.36 -1.40
CA ALA A 13 -3.79 -3.12 -0.94
C ALA A 13 -3.03 -3.32 0.37
N LEU A 14 -3.60 -4.10 1.31
CA LEU A 14 -2.97 -4.40 2.59
C LEU A 14 -1.71 -5.28 2.45
N THR A 15 -1.75 -6.30 1.59
CA THR A 15 -0.70 -7.32 1.49
C THR A 15 0.35 -7.01 0.43
N LEU A 16 -0.07 -6.81 -0.81
CA LEU A 16 0.77 -6.57 -1.97
C LEU A 16 0.66 -5.13 -2.50
N GLY A 17 0.09 -4.25 -1.69
CA GLY A 17 -0.19 -2.88 -2.09
C GLY A 17 1.07 -2.07 -2.38
N GLY A 18 2.17 -2.32 -1.65
CA GLY A 18 3.46 -1.72 -1.92
C GLY A 18 4.03 -2.03 -3.31
N LEU A 19 3.60 -3.13 -3.93
CA LEU A 19 3.92 -3.49 -5.31
C LEU A 19 2.82 -3.10 -6.31
N GLY A 20 1.77 -2.41 -5.87
CA GLY A 20 0.70 -1.92 -6.73
C GLY A 20 -0.37 -2.93 -7.12
N ALA A 21 -0.43 -4.12 -6.50
CA ALA A 21 -1.36 -5.18 -6.87
C ALA A 21 -2.83 -4.72 -6.88
N HIS A 22 -3.25 -3.93 -5.89
CA HIS A 22 -4.60 -3.36 -5.83
C HIS A 22 -4.89 -2.42 -7.00
N ARG A 23 -3.89 -1.67 -7.48
CA ARG A 23 -4.02 -0.76 -8.62
C ARG A 23 -4.21 -1.53 -9.91
N PHE A 24 -3.38 -2.56 -10.14
CA PHE A 24 -3.50 -3.43 -11.31
C PHE A 24 -4.83 -4.18 -11.32
N TYR A 25 -5.30 -4.64 -10.17
CA TYR A 25 -6.62 -5.25 -10.05
C TYR A 25 -7.75 -4.31 -10.44
N LEU A 26 -7.69 -3.03 -10.03
CA LEU A 26 -8.76 -2.06 -10.25
C LEU A 26 -8.72 -1.42 -11.64
N HIS A 27 -7.55 -1.03 -12.11
CA HIS A 27 -7.37 -0.19 -13.31
C HIS A 27 -6.69 -0.91 -14.47
N GLY A 28 -6.21 -2.14 -14.26
CA GLY A 28 -5.51 -2.93 -15.30
C GLY A 28 -3.99 -2.77 -15.27
N ASN A 29 -3.31 -3.56 -16.10
CA ASN A 29 -1.85 -3.73 -16.06
C ASN A 29 -1.01 -2.51 -16.48
N VAL A 30 -1.63 -1.51 -17.09
CA VAL A 30 -0.94 -0.29 -17.59
C VAL A 30 -1.20 0.91 -16.68
N ASP A 31 -1.69 0.69 -15.44
CA ASP A 31 -1.91 1.77 -14.51
C ASP A 31 -0.59 2.40 -14.05
N ARG A 32 -0.40 3.70 -14.34
CA ARG A 32 0.84 4.43 -14.05
C ARG A 32 1.19 4.46 -12.57
N ILE A 33 0.18 4.57 -11.71
CA ILE A 33 0.40 4.57 -10.26
C ILE A 33 0.75 3.16 -9.78
N GLY A 34 0.12 2.12 -10.36
CA GLY A 34 0.50 0.73 -10.11
C GLY A 34 1.94 0.43 -10.50
N LEU A 35 2.38 0.93 -11.65
CA LEU A 35 3.78 0.81 -12.09
C LEU A 35 4.74 1.57 -11.16
N LEU A 36 4.36 2.76 -10.68
CA LEU A 36 5.17 3.51 -9.71
C LEU A 36 5.39 2.70 -8.42
N HIS A 37 4.32 2.08 -7.89
CA HIS A 37 4.42 1.17 -6.75
C HIS A 37 5.35 -0.03 -7.07
N ALA A 38 5.18 -0.65 -8.23
CA ALA A 38 5.99 -1.81 -8.63
C ALA A 38 7.48 -1.46 -8.77
N CYS A 39 7.80 -0.24 -9.24
CA CYS A 39 9.18 0.23 -9.35
C CYS A 39 9.86 0.48 -8.00
N SER A 40 9.12 0.61 -6.90
CA SER A 40 9.70 0.88 -5.59
C SER A 40 10.66 -0.21 -5.11
N LEU A 41 10.36 -1.47 -5.42
CA LEU A 41 11.20 -2.62 -5.05
C LEU A 41 12.52 -2.67 -5.83
N PRO A 42 12.54 -2.63 -7.18
CA PRO A 42 13.81 -2.59 -7.90
C PRO A 42 14.63 -1.32 -7.63
N VAL A 43 14.00 -0.18 -7.39
CA VAL A 43 14.70 1.05 -6.97
C VAL A 43 15.37 0.85 -5.63
N ALA A 44 14.66 0.29 -4.62
CA ALA A 44 15.25 -0.02 -3.33
C ALA A 44 16.43 -1.00 -3.46
N GLY A 45 16.30 -2.03 -4.28
CA GLY A 45 17.37 -2.99 -4.56
C GLY A 45 18.59 -2.35 -5.23
N LEU A 46 18.38 -1.46 -6.20
CA LEU A 46 19.45 -0.71 -6.85
C LEU A 46 20.20 0.20 -5.87
N VAL A 47 19.47 0.98 -5.06
CA VAL A 47 20.08 1.84 -4.02
C VAL A 47 20.92 1.00 -3.08
N TYR A 48 20.37 -0.11 -2.58
CA TYR A 48 21.07 -1.01 -1.67
C TYR A 48 22.36 -1.57 -2.29
N SER A 49 22.30 -2.04 -3.55
CA SER A 49 23.47 -2.61 -4.24
C SER A 49 24.55 -1.58 -4.56
N GLN A 50 24.18 -0.32 -4.86
CA GLN A 50 25.14 0.74 -5.17
C GLN A 50 25.85 1.30 -3.94
N THR A 51 25.30 1.14 -2.78
CA THR A 51 25.87 1.66 -1.53
C THR A 51 26.83 0.67 -0.85
N GLU A 52 26.96 -0.55 -1.39
CA GLU A 52 27.86 -1.61 -0.86
C GLU A 52 27.72 -1.82 0.67
N GLY A 53 26.55 -1.57 1.23
CA GLY A 53 26.29 -1.65 2.65
C GLY A 53 26.77 -0.46 3.48
N ASN A 54 27.33 0.59 2.86
CA ASN A 54 27.77 1.81 3.56
C ASN A 54 26.63 2.75 3.94
N THR A 55 25.44 2.57 3.32
CA THR A 55 24.24 3.33 3.66
C THR A 55 23.36 2.49 4.57
N ASP A 56 22.79 3.12 5.61
CA ASP A 56 21.79 2.43 6.44
C ASP A 56 20.69 1.84 5.56
N ALA A 57 20.37 0.56 5.79
CA ALA A 57 19.36 -0.17 5.03
C ALA A 57 17.99 0.54 5.01
N PHE A 58 17.69 1.35 6.01
CA PHE A 58 16.49 2.17 6.06
C PHE A 58 16.38 3.11 4.85
N PHE A 59 17.46 3.84 4.51
CA PHE A 59 17.43 4.76 3.37
C PHE A 59 17.31 4.02 2.04
N ALA A 60 17.97 2.86 1.91
CA ALA A 60 17.83 2.02 0.73
C ALA A 60 16.40 1.49 0.55
N LEU A 61 15.72 1.13 1.65
CA LEU A 61 14.36 0.61 1.65
C LEU A 61 13.28 1.71 1.64
N LEU A 62 13.65 2.97 1.81
CA LEU A 62 12.70 4.08 1.93
C LEU A 62 11.69 4.16 0.77
N PRO A 63 12.07 3.98 -0.53
CA PRO A 63 11.10 3.98 -1.62
C PRO A 63 10.01 2.91 -1.45
N LEU A 64 10.39 1.71 -0.99
CA LEU A 64 9.46 0.62 -0.74
C LEU A 64 8.58 0.88 0.48
N LEU A 65 9.15 1.42 1.57
CA LEU A 65 8.41 1.81 2.77
C LEU A 65 7.35 2.86 2.46
N LEU A 66 7.70 3.91 1.72
CA LEU A 66 6.75 4.94 1.29
C LEU A 66 5.65 4.35 0.41
N SER A 67 6.00 3.43 -0.50
CA SER A 67 5.03 2.73 -1.33
C SER A 67 4.02 1.94 -0.49
N TYR A 68 4.47 1.24 0.56
CA TYR A 68 3.58 0.52 1.48
C TYR A 68 2.71 1.45 2.32
N ILE A 69 3.25 2.57 2.80
CA ILE A 69 2.46 3.57 3.56
C ILE A 69 1.30 4.09 2.70
N VAL A 70 1.58 4.45 1.45
CA VAL A 70 0.54 4.87 0.50
C VAL A 70 -0.48 3.76 0.24
N ALA A 71 -0.02 2.50 0.15
CA ALA A 71 -0.90 1.35 -0.05
C ALA A 71 -1.80 1.07 1.16
N PHE A 72 -1.34 1.27 2.41
CA PHE A 72 -2.18 1.16 3.61
C PHE A 72 -3.26 2.25 3.62
N ILE A 73 -2.93 3.48 3.24
CA ILE A 73 -3.92 4.55 3.07
C ILE A 73 -4.93 4.16 1.99
N ALA A 74 -4.47 3.63 0.85
CA ALA A 74 -5.35 3.15 -0.21
C ALA A 74 -6.27 2.02 0.27
N ALA A 75 -5.79 1.08 1.10
CA ALA A 75 -6.61 0.03 1.69
C ALA A 75 -7.76 0.61 2.53
N LEU A 76 -7.48 1.64 3.35
CA LEU A 76 -8.50 2.34 4.14
C LEU A 76 -9.50 3.06 3.23
N VAL A 77 -9.03 3.80 2.23
CA VAL A 77 -9.90 4.53 1.29
C VAL A 77 -10.81 3.55 0.52
N ILE A 78 -10.25 2.44 0.00
CA ILE A 78 -11.00 1.42 -0.73
C ILE A 78 -12.05 0.78 0.19
N GLY A 79 -11.65 0.31 1.35
CA GLY A 79 -12.54 -0.42 2.25
C GLY A 79 -13.63 0.44 2.88
N LEU A 80 -13.35 1.73 3.17
CA LEU A 80 -14.32 2.68 3.72
C LEU A 80 -15.24 3.30 2.65
N THR A 81 -14.97 3.10 1.36
CA THR A 81 -15.86 3.58 0.30
C THR A 81 -17.23 2.90 0.42
N PRO A 82 -18.34 3.65 0.47
CA PRO A 82 -19.69 3.08 0.48
C PRO A 82 -19.94 2.14 -0.71
N ASP A 83 -20.67 1.05 -0.49
CA ASP A 83 -20.89 0.01 -1.50
C ASP A 83 -21.53 0.56 -2.79
N GLU A 84 -22.47 1.50 -2.65
CA GLU A 84 -23.12 2.16 -3.79
C GLU A 84 -22.13 2.98 -4.63
N LYS A 85 -21.22 3.73 -3.98
CA LYS A 85 -20.18 4.51 -4.66
C LYS A 85 -19.13 3.60 -5.30
N TRP A 86 -18.83 2.48 -4.65
CA TRP A 86 -17.94 1.46 -5.19
C TRP A 86 -18.51 0.88 -6.49
N ASP A 87 -19.78 0.43 -6.46
CA ASP A 87 -20.43 -0.19 -7.61
C ASP A 87 -20.61 0.80 -8.76
N ALA A 88 -21.00 2.06 -8.46
CA ALA A 88 -21.08 3.09 -9.47
C ALA A 88 -19.75 3.33 -10.22
N ARG A 89 -18.62 3.18 -9.52
CA ARG A 89 -17.29 3.45 -10.08
C ARG A 89 -16.67 2.23 -10.77
N PHE A 90 -16.75 1.05 -10.16
CA PHE A 90 -16.00 -0.14 -10.60
C PHE A 90 -16.87 -1.23 -11.19
N ASN A 91 -18.17 -1.22 -10.96
CA ASN A 91 -19.11 -2.25 -11.37
C ASN A 91 -20.34 -1.68 -12.13
N PRO A 92 -20.22 -0.62 -12.96
CA PRO A 92 -21.38 -0.06 -13.64
C PRO A 92 -22.05 -1.12 -14.51
N GLY A 93 -23.37 -1.31 -14.33
CA GLY A 93 -24.16 -2.25 -15.12
C GLY A 93 -23.93 -3.74 -14.83
N SER A 94 -23.23 -4.09 -13.74
CA SER A 94 -22.95 -5.50 -13.43
C SER A 94 -24.18 -6.30 -12.96
N GLY A 95 -25.27 -5.63 -12.59
CA GLY A 95 -26.47 -6.26 -12.01
C GLY A 95 -26.28 -6.85 -10.61
N THR A 96 -25.05 -6.90 -10.12
CA THR A 96 -24.67 -7.43 -8.79
C THR A 96 -24.27 -6.28 -7.88
N ARG A 97 -24.79 -6.26 -6.66
CA ARG A 97 -24.44 -5.26 -5.66
C ARG A 97 -23.32 -5.75 -4.74
N SER A 98 -22.32 -4.91 -4.53
CA SER A 98 -21.31 -5.14 -3.51
C SER A 98 -21.92 -5.08 -2.11
N ARG A 99 -21.41 -5.90 -1.21
CA ARG A 99 -21.82 -5.91 0.21
C ARG A 99 -20.58 -5.94 1.09
N SER A 100 -20.45 -4.94 1.92
CA SER A 100 -19.44 -4.93 2.99
C SER A 100 -19.71 -6.07 3.96
N ASN A 101 -18.65 -6.75 4.40
CA ASN A 101 -18.73 -7.91 5.28
C ASN A 101 -17.77 -7.75 6.46
N TRP A 102 -17.84 -8.67 7.44
CA TRP A 102 -16.97 -8.64 8.61
C TRP A 102 -15.48 -8.81 8.26
N VAL A 103 -15.15 -9.54 7.18
CA VAL A 103 -13.77 -9.70 6.70
C VAL A 103 -13.20 -8.35 6.30
N LEU A 104 -13.99 -7.51 5.61
CA LEU A 104 -13.58 -6.16 5.26
C LEU A 104 -13.29 -5.32 6.51
N ALA A 105 -14.10 -5.45 7.57
CA ALA A 105 -13.86 -4.74 8.83
C ALA A 105 -12.54 -5.17 9.47
N VAL A 106 -12.23 -6.46 9.50
CA VAL A 106 -10.94 -6.98 10.00
C VAL A 106 -9.76 -6.45 9.17
N LEU A 107 -9.90 -6.45 7.84
CA LEU A 107 -8.86 -5.90 6.95
C LEU A 107 -8.63 -4.40 7.19
N LEU A 108 -9.68 -3.62 7.46
CA LEU A 108 -9.57 -2.20 7.77
C LEU A 108 -8.86 -1.96 9.12
N ILE A 109 -9.20 -2.74 10.15
CA ILE A 109 -8.51 -2.68 11.44
C ILE A 109 -7.02 -3.03 11.25
N ALA A 110 -6.71 -4.10 10.53
CA ALA A 110 -5.33 -4.49 10.24
C ALA A 110 -4.59 -3.40 9.45
N ALA A 111 -5.22 -2.82 8.42
CA ALA A 111 -4.62 -1.74 7.63
C ALA A 111 -4.32 -0.50 8.49
N LEU A 112 -5.23 -0.14 9.40
CA LEU A 112 -5.04 0.98 10.31
C LEU A 112 -3.90 0.71 11.31
N MET A 113 -3.93 -0.45 11.97
CA MET A 113 -2.95 -0.81 12.99
C MET A 113 -1.54 -0.96 12.39
N ILE A 114 -1.40 -1.74 11.33
CA ILE A 114 -0.11 -1.97 10.68
C ILE A 114 0.37 -0.68 10.01
N GLY A 115 -0.50 0.00 9.28
CA GLY A 115 -0.16 1.24 8.58
C GLY A 115 0.28 2.35 9.53
N ALA A 116 -0.42 2.56 10.64
CA ALA A 116 -0.03 3.53 11.67
C ALA A 116 1.31 3.15 12.30
N THR A 117 1.53 1.89 12.64
CA THR A 117 2.79 1.41 13.21
C THR A 117 3.96 1.62 12.24
N VAL A 118 3.80 1.24 10.97
CA VAL A 118 4.83 1.42 9.94
C VAL A 118 5.13 2.91 9.72
N LEU A 119 4.10 3.74 9.65
CA LEU A 119 4.27 5.19 9.49
C LEU A 119 5.04 5.80 10.66
N ILE A 120 4.63 5.51 11.90
CA ILE A 120 5.28 6.04 13.10
C ILE A 120 6.72 5.54 13.18
N ALA A 121 6.98 4.25 12.98
CA ALA A 121 8.31 3.67 12.99
C ALA A 121 9.22 4.28 11.90
N THR A 122 8.68 4.51 10.70
CA THR A 122 9.40 5.14 9.59
C THR A 122 9.81 6.58 9.95
N ILE A 123 8.89 7.36 10.49
CA ILE A 123 9.16 8.74 10.92
C ILE A 123 10.18 8.74 12.06
N ALA A 124 9.97 7.91 13.08
CA ALA A 124 10.89 7.83 14.24
C ALA A 124 12.32 7.47 13.80
N ARG A 125 12.46 6.45 12.92
CA ARG A 125 13.78 6.04 12.40
C ARG A 125 14.42 7.13 11.54
N ALA A 126 13.64 7.81 10.71
CA ALA A 126 14.16 8.93 9.92
C ALA A 126 14.73 10.04 10.81
N PHE A 127 14.01 10.42 11.86
CA PHE A 127 14.48 11.42 12.83
C PHE A 127 15.69 10.96 13.60
N ASP A 128 15.71 9.70 14.06
CA ASP A 128 16.88 9.14 14.76
C ASP A 128 18.13 9.21 13.89
N LEU A 129 18.07 8.76 12.65
CA LEU A 129 19.19 8.81 11.71
C LEU A 129 19.64 10.23 11.39
N MET A 130 18.69 11.17 11.25
CA MET A 130 19.01 12.57 10.90
C MET A 130 19.61 13.36 12.05
N TYR A 131 19.20 13.11 13.30
CA TYR A 131 19.57 13.94 14.44
C TYR A 131 20.60 13.29 15.37
N THR A 132 20.62 11.96 15.46
CA THR A 132 21.49 11.22 16.38
C THR A 132 22.49 10.29 15.69
N GLY A 133 22.38 10.16 14.36
CA GLY A 133 23.18 9.20 13.59
C GLY A 133 22.81 7.73 13.86
N GLY A 134 21.60 7.48 14.37
CA GLY A 134 21.10 6.12 14.62
C GLY A 134 21.41 5.59 16.02
N ALA A 135 21.58 6.47 17.01
CA ALA A 135 21.96 6.07 18.37
C ALA A 135 20.87 5.28 19.13
N TYR A 136 19.61 5.34 18.68
CA TYR A 136 18.46 4.74 19.36
C TYR A 136 17.83 3.55 18.62
N GLY A 137 18.41 3.03 17.54
CA GLY A 137 17.81 1.91 16.82
C GLY A 137 18.71 1.13 15.88
#